data_485c506f726f11806f36bac2e753f5cf
#
_entry.id   485c506f726f11806f36bac2e753f5cf
#
_cell.length_a   1.000
_cell.length_b   1.000
_cell.length_c   1.000
_cell.angle_alpha   90.00
_cell.angle_beta   90.00
_cell.angle_gamma   90.00
#
_symmetry.space_group_name_H-M   'P 1'
#
loop_
_entity.id
_entity.type
_entity.pdbx_description
1 polymer ?
#
loop_
_entity_poly.entity_id
_entity_poly.type
_entity_poly.pdbx_seq_one_letter_code
_entity_poly.pdbx_strand_id
1 'polypeptide(L)'
;MAIDPSKFHPVNVADTCSVWNILSSPRLSAAAKEARCDFCVTSFVQYECLIKPRKSILPNEQTLMDRLRAEQRRGAFQAHSCGIEDLQAIEVLEKRKKLGKGELSSIAFAMKIRQGVITDDRKAWQLAKDSGYAYAQTTPHLFSWLIFTGRLGDGDKDTVITQHIDAGRHIAQQLQTAYEISLQCRLNSTA
;
A
#
# COMPACT_ATOMS: atom_id res chain seq x y z
N MET A 1 -0.18 -12.40 -8.20
CA MET A 1 -0.10 -12.45 -6.72
C MET A 1 -1.42 -13.04 -6.24
N ALA A 2 -1.39 -14.14 -5.49
CA ALA A 2 -2.63 -14.72 -4.96
C ALA A 2 -3.17 -13.79 -3.85
N ILE A 3 -4.46 -13.42 -3.95
CA ILE A 3 -5.19 -12.61 -2.98
C ILE A 3 -6.02 -13.57 -2.14
N ASP A 4 -5.90 -13.50 -0.81
CA ASP A 4 -6.82 -14.13 0.14
C ASP A 4 -7.62 -12.99 0.82
N PRO A 5 -8.88 -12.76 0.41
CA PRO A 5 -9.66 -11.64 0.92
C PRO A 5 -10.06 -11.80 2.40
N SER A 6 -9.91 -12.99 2.98
CA SER A 6 -10.18 -13.22 4.40
C SER A 6 -9.06 -12.72 5.32
N LYS A 7 -7.88 -12.45 4.76
CA LYS A 7 -6.66 -12.11 5.50
C LYS A 7 -6.10 -10.78 5.04
N PHE A 8 -5.99 -9.86 5.97
CA PHE A 8 -5.26 -8.61 5.79
C PHE A 8 -4.66 -8.18 7.12
N HIS A 9 -3.37 -7.85 7.12
CA HIS A 9 -2.72 -7.30 8.31
C HIS A 9 -3.05 -5.81 8.41
N PRO A 10 -3.66 -5.33 9.50
CA PRO A 10 -4.19 -3.96 9.54
C PRO A 10 -3.11 -2.88 9.68
N VAL A 11 -1.94 -3.20 10.25
CA VAL A 11 -0.84 -2.24 10.44
C VAL A 11 0.23 -2.48 9.40
N ASN A 12 0.56 -1.48 8.59
CA ASN A 12 1.44 -1.65 7.44
C ASN A 12 2.47 -0.53 7.29
N VAL A 13 3.67 -0.91 6.88
CA VAL A 13 4.64 0.01 6.30
C VAL A 13 4.38 0.10 4.80
N ALA A 14 4.04 1.28 4.31
CA ALA A 14 3.71 1.51 2.91
C ALA A 14 4.93 2.00 2.11
N ASP A 15 5.11 1.45 0.93
CA ASP A 15 6.07 1.98 -0.05
C ASP A 15 5.48 3.17 -0.84
N THR A 16 6.28 3.81 -1.66
CA THR A 16 5.87 4.98 -2.45
C THR A 16 4.67 4.69 -3.36
N CYS A 17 4.66 3.54 -4.03
CA CYS A 17 3.57 3.16 -4.94
C CYS A 17 2.26 2.95 -4.20
N SER A 18 2.29 2.26 -3.07
CA SER A 18 1.10 1.98 -2.27
C SER A 18 0.57 3.22 -1.56
N VAL A 19 1.44 4.12 -1.08
CA VAL A 19 1.02 5.43 -0.57
C VAL A 19 0.16 6.15 -1.61
N TRP A 20 0.66 6.24 -2.85
CA TRP A 20 -0.07 6.88 -3.92
C TRP A 20 -1.37 6.18 -4.28
N ASN A 21 -1.38 4.84 -4.34
CA ASN A 21 -2.57 4.08 -4.66
C ASN A 21 -3.63 4.21 -3.56
N ILE A 22 -3.29 4.12 -2.28
CA ILE A 22 -4.24 4.29 -1.17
C ILE A 22 -4.84 5.70 -1.19
N LEU A 23 -4.01 6.74 -1.38
CA LEU A 23 -4.44 8.13 -1.37
C LEU A 23 -5.15 8.56 -2.67
N SER A 24 -5.03 7.80 -3.75
CA SER A 24 -5.72 8.09 -5.02
C SER A 24 -7.23 7.96 -4.88
N SER A 25 -7.70 7.04 -4.04
CA SER A 25 -9.12 6.88 -3.78
C SER A 25 -9.50 7.34 -2.37
N PRO A 26 -10.15 8.52 -2.22
CA PRO A 26 -10.72 8.95 -0.95
C PRO A 26 -11.67 7.92 -0.34
N ARG A 27 -12.44 7.19 -1.18
CA ARG A 27 -13.38 6.16 -0.70
C ARG A 27 -12.64 4.96 -0.10
N LEU A 28 -11.57 4.47 -0.77
CA LEU A 28 -10.72 3.40 -0.25
C LEU A 28 -10.04 3.80 1.05
N SER A 29 -9.44 5.00 1.06
CA SER A 29 -8.74 5.54 2.23
C SER A 29 -9.67 5.70 3.43
N ALA A 30 -10.90 6.19 3.23
CA ALA A 30 -11.92 6.30 4.28
C ALA A 30 -12.31 4.93 4.83
N ALA A 31 -12.59 3.96 3.96
CA ALA A 31 -12.95 2.59 4.38
C ALA A 31 -11.81 1.89 5.15
N ALA A 32 -10.56 2.08 4.72
CA ALA A 32 -9.41 1.56 5.45
C ALA A 32 -9.30 2.15 6.86
N LYS A 33 -9.53 3.45 7.00
CA LYS A 33 -9.54 4.13 8.30
C LYS A 33 -10.70 3.66 9.20
N GLU A 34 -11.90 3.51 8.66
CA GLU A 34 -13.06 2.95 9.37
C GLU A 34 -12.80 1.51 9.84
N ALA A 35 -12.05 0.74 9.05
CA ALA A 35 -11.59 -0.60 9.38
C ALA A 35 -10.39 -0.64 10.34
N ARG A 36 -9.94 0.53 10.83
CA ARG A 36 -8.77 0.69 11.72
C ARG A 36 -7.47 0.17 11.10
N CYS A 37 -7.33 0.30 9.78
CA CYS A 37 -6.04 0.10 9.15
C CYS A 37 -5.14 1.29 9.44
N ASP A 38 -3.90 1.00 9.82
CA ASP A 38 -2.88 2.00 10.10
C ASP A 38 -1.70 1.85 9.12
N PHE A 39 -1.25 2.98 8.60
CA PHE A 39 -0.17 3.03 7.63
C PHE A 39 0.91 3.98 8.12
N CYS A 40 2.15 3.53 8.10
CA CYS A 40 3.32 4.37 8.29
C CYS A 40 4.24 4.28 7.07
N VAL A 41 5.21 5.16 6.99
CA VAL A 41 6.20 5.20 5.91
C VAL A 41 7.60 5.33 6.49
N THR A 42 8.63 5.01 5.71
CA THR A 42 10.01 5.33 6.08
C THR A 42 10.39 6.74 5.63
N SER A 43 11.46 7.29 6.19
CA SER A 43 12.02 8.57 5.75
C SER A 43 12.42 8.57 4.27
N PHE A 44 12.81 7.43 3.70
CA PHE A 44 13.08 7.28 2.27
C PHE A 44 11.80 7.44 1.43
N VAL A 45 10.71 6.80 1.84
CA VAL A 45 9.40 6.94 1.16
C VAL A 45 8.89 8.37 1.29
N GLN A 46 8.98 8.98 2.47
CA GLN A 46 8.60 10.38 2.66
C GLN A 46 9.41 11.31 1.74
N TYR A 47 10.73 11.09 1.65
CA TYR A 47 11.58 11.84 0.72
C TYR A 47 11.12 11.69 -0.72
N GLU A 48 10.89 10.45 -1.18
CA GLU A 48 10.43 10.18 -2.54
C GLU A 48 9.07 10.82 -2.84
N CYS A 49 8.15 10.79 -1.88
CA CYS A 49 6.81 11.34 -2.06
C CYS A 49 6.78 12.87 -2.06
N LEU A 50 7.50 13.51 -1.14
CA LEU A 50 7.29 14.93 -0.82
C LEU A 50 8.46 15.87 -1.12
N ILE A 51 9.70 15.34 -1.20
CA ILE A 51 10.92 16.18 -1.18
C ILE A 51 11.74 15.99 -2.44
N LYS A 52 11.80 14.76 -2.99
CA LYS A 52 12.63 14.45 -4.15
C LYS A 52 12.39 15.41 -5.31
N PRO A 53 13.45 16.10 -5.83
CA PRO A 53 13.30 17.03 -6.94
C PRO A 53 12.68 16.36 -8.17
N ARG A 54 11.70 17.03 -8.77
CA ARG A 54 11.02 16.63 -10.01
C ARG A 54 11.16 17.74 -11.04
N LYS A 55 11.30 17.38 -12.32
CA LYS A 55 11.36 18.37 -13.43
C LYS A 55 10.04 19.14 -13.56
N SER A 56 8.93 18.46 -13.34
CA SER A 56 7.59 19.04 -13.28
C SER A 56 6.74 18.19 -12.32
N ILE A 57 5.75 18.81 -11.73
CA ILE A 57 4.74 18.13 -10.88
C ILE A 57 3.41 18.28 -11.60
N LEU A 58 2.79 17.16 -11.93
CA LEU A 58 1.46 17.16 -12.54
C LEU A 58 0.39 17.52 -11.49
N PRO A 59 -0.76 18.10 -11.91
CA PRO A 59 -1.83 18.47 -10.96
C PRO A 59 -2.33 17.31 -10.10
N ASN A 60 -2.44 16.09 -10.65
CA ASN A 60 -2.82 14.90 -9.90
C ASN A 60 -1.73 14.49 -8.89
N GLU A 61 -0.45 14.61 -9.23
CA GLU A 61 0.65 14.35 -8.28
C GLU A 61 0.64 15.38 -7.13
N GLN A 62 0.44 16.66 -7.44
CA GLN A 62 0.32 17.71 -6.42
C GLN A 62 -0.85 17.40 -5.48
N THR A 63 -1.98 17.01 -6.01
CA THR A 63 -3.15 16.60 -5.22
C THR A 63 -2.82 15.45 -4.26
N LEU A 64 -2.09 14.44 -4.72
CA LEU A 64 -1.68 13.30 -3.88
C LEU A 64 -0.68 13.72 -2.80
N MET A 65 0.29 14.58 -3.13
CA MET A 65 1.22 15.15 -2.14
C MET A 65 0.48 15.92 -1.04
N ASP A 66 -0.52 16.70 -1.39
CA ASP A 66 -1.30 17.48 -0.45
C ASP A 66 -2.20 16.59 0.43
N ARG A 67 -2.76 15.51 -0.14
CA ARG A 67 -3.47 14.47 0.63
C ARG A 67 -2.53 13.79 1.63
N LEU A 68 -1.32 13.40 1.21
CA LEU A 68 -0.34 12.79 2.12
C LEU A 68 0.00 13.72 3.28
N ARG A 69 0.28 15.02 3.01
CA ARG A 69 0.53 16.01 4.05
C ARG A 69 -0.66 16.18 5.00
N ALA A 70 -1.88 16.15 4.45
CA ALA A 70 -3.10 16.25 5.25
C ALA A 70 -3.28 15.04 6.17
N GLU A 71 -3.04 13.83 5.68
CA GLU A 71 -3.13 12.61 6.50
C GLU A 71 -2.01 12.55 7.55
N GLN A 72 -0.79 12.99 7.23
CA GLN A 72 0.29 13.10 8.21
C GLN A 72 -0.04 14.07 9.36
N ARG A 73 -0.70 15.20 9.07
CA ARG A 73 -1.19 16.13 10.13
C ARG A 73 -2.26 15.49 11.01
N ARG A 74 -2.96 14.47 10.54
CA ARG A 74 -3.97 13.70 11.30
C ARG A 74 -3.38 12.49 12.02
N GLY A 75 -2.07 12.26 11.89
CA GLY A 75 -1.38 11.15 12.55
C GLY A 75 -1.24 9.87 11.70
N ALA A 76 -1.82 9.81 10.50
CA ALA A 76 -1.62 8.70 9.58
C ALA A 76 -0.36 8.88 8.72
N PHE A 77 0.16 7.82 8.14
CA PHE A 77 1.36 7.83 7.30
C PHE A 77 2.57 8.53 7.95
N GLN A 78 2.71 8.37 9.28
CA GLN A 78 3.84 8.95 10.00
C GLN A 78 5.16 8.38 9.47
N ALA A 79 6.16 9.25 9.33
CA ALA A 79 7.46 8.85 8.84
C ALA A 79 8.36 8.38 9.98
N HIS A 80 8.95 7.21 9.78
CA HIS A 80 9.93 6.64 10.70
C HIS A 80 11.34 6.75 10.13
N SER A 81 12.27 7.25 10.93
CA SER A 81 13.69 7.32 10.55
C SER A 81 14.30 5.93 10.55
N CYS A 82 15.13 5.67 9.53
CA CYS A 82 15.92 4.45 9.46
C CYS A 82 17.21 4.61 10.27
N GLY A 83 17.43 3.72 11.23
CA GLY A 83 18.68 3.63 12.00
C GLY A 83 19.78 2.85 11.25
N ILE A 84 20.93 2.68 11.89
CA ILE A 84 22.08 1.96 11.31
C ILE A 84 21.73 0.50 10.99
N GLU A 85 21.01 -0.18 11.86
CA GLU A 85 20.54 -1.55 11.65
C GLU A 85 19.61 -1.68 10.43
N ASP A 86 18.73 -0.68 10.24
CA ASP A 86 17.83 -0.64 9.09
C ASP A 86 18.62 -0.46 7.79
N LEU A 87 19.68 0.38 7.80
CA LEU A 87 20.55 0.57 6.64
C LEU A 87 21.32 -0.70 6.29
N GLN A 88 21.80 -1.46 7.28
CA GLN A 88 22.43 -2.77 7.07
C GLN A 88 21.44 -3.78 6.48
N ALA A 89 20.21 -3.85 6.99
CA ALA A 89 19.16 -4.71 6.45
C ALA A 89 18.81 -4.33 5.00
N ILE A 90 18.72 -3.03 4.69
CA ILE A 90 18.51 -2.52 3.33
C ILE A 90 19.64 -2.99 2.40
N GLU A 91 20.91 -2.90 2.81
CA GLU A 91 22.06 -3.34 2.02
C GLU A 91 22.00 -4.85 1.72
N VAL A 92 21.62 -5.67 2.70
CA VAL A 92 21.44 -7.11 2.52
C VAL A 92 20.34 -7.42 1.50
N LEU A 93 19.20 -6.72 1.56
CA LEU A 93 18.11 -6.88 0.61
C LEU A 93 18.50 -6.38 -0.80
N GLU A 94 19.24 -5.28 -0.90
CA GLU A 94 19.73 -4.72 -2.16
C GLU A 94 20.65 -5.69 -2.91
N LYS A 95 21.48 -6.44 -2.21
CA LYS A 95 22.32 -7.50 -2.80
C LYS A 95 21.51 -8.63 -3.41
N ARG A 96 20.28 -8.89 -2.89
CA ARG A 96 19.36 -9.91 -3.43
C ARG A 96 18.63 -9.41 -4.66
N LYS A 97 18.21 -8.14 -4.66
CA LYS A 97 17.44 -7.56 -5.76
C LYS A 97 17.60 -6.04 -5.81
N LYS A 98 17.95 -5.52 -7.00
CA LYS A 98 18.03 -4.07 -7.21
C LYS A 98 16.62 -3.46 -7.24
N LEU A 99 16.30 -2.72 -6.18
CA LEU A 99 15.06 -1.96 -5.98
C LEU A 99 15.40 -0.54 -5.49
N GLY A 100 14.43 0.36 -5.50
CA GLY A 100 14.57 1.68 -4.91
C GLY A 100 14.74 1.63 -3.38
N LYS A 101 15.30 2.68 -2.81
CA LYS A 101 15.50 2.74 -1.36
C LYS A 101 14.17 2.81 -0.60
N GLY A 102 13.13 3.38 -1.20
CA GLY A 102 11.76 3.38 -0.66
C GLY A 102 11.25 1.97 -0.43
N GLU A 103 11.26 1.11 -1.46
CA GLU A 103 10.80 -0.29 -1.37
C GLU A 103 11.65 -1.10 -0.39
N LEU A 104 12.98 -1.02 -0.49
CA LEU A 104 13.88 -1.76 0.39
C LEU A 104 13.72 -1.37 1.86
N SER A 105 13.62 -0.07 2.15
CA SER A 105 13.44 0.43 3.51
C SER A 105 12.10 0.03 4.10
N SER A 106 11.03 0.03 3.28
CA SER A 106 9.71 -0.40 3.72
C SER A 106 9.69 -1.87 4.11
N ILE A 107 10.34 -2.74 3.32
CA ILE A 107 10.48 -4.17 3.64
C ILE A 107 11.29 -4.36 4.92
N ALA A 108 12.49 -3.75 5.00
CA ALA A 108 13.38 -3.89 6.15
C ALA A 108 12.70 -3.42 7.44
N PHE A 109 12.06 -2.25 7.41
CA PHE A 109 11.39 -1.69 8.58
C PHE A 109 10.18 -2.52 9.00
N ALA A 110 9.34 -2.98 8.05
CA ALA A 110 8.22 -3.86 8.33
C ALA A 110 8.68 -5.16 9.01
N MET A 111 9.75 -5.78 8.51
CA MET A 111 10.32 -6.99 9.11
C MET A 111 10.82 -6.74 10.54
N LYS A 112 11.49 -5.61 10.80
CA LYS A 112 11.98 -5.20 12.12
C LYS A 112 10.85 -5.07 13.14
N ILE A 113 9.78 -4.36 12.77
CA ILE A 113 8.65 -4.12 13.67
C ILE A 113 7.59 -5.24 13.65
N ARG A 114 7.78 -6.27 12.81
CA ARG A 114 6.89 -7.42 12.62
C ARG A 114 5.46 -7.02 12.24
N GLN A 115 5.32 -6.00 11.38
CA GLN A 115 4.05 -5.51 10.86
C GLN A 115 3.96 -5.77 9.35
N GLY A 116 2.80 -5.58 8.73
CA GLY A 116 2.65 -5.76 7.30
C GLY A 116 3.55 -4.81 6.49
N VAL A 117 3.95 -5.22 5.30
CA VAL A 117 4.44 -4.33 4.26
C VAL A 117 3.43 -4.30 3.14
N ILE A 118 3.01 -3.10 2.75
CA ILE A 118 2.13 -2.93 1.59
C ILE A 118 2.93 -2.31 0.44
N THR A 119 3.02 -3.06 -0.66
CA THR A 119 3.78 -2.67 -1.87
C THR A 119 3.07 -3.16 -3.12
N ASP A 120 2.85 -2.27 -4.08
CA ASP A 120 2.27 -2.59 -5.38
C ASP A 120 3.35 -2.88 -6.45
N ASP A 121 4.63 -2.72 -6.11
CA ASP A 121 5.73 -3.19 -6.94
C ASP A 121 5.86 -4.71 -6.83
N ARG A 122 5.69 -5.41 -7.97
CA ARG A 122 5.77 -6.87 -8.03
C ARG A 122 7.12 -7.40 -7.58
N LYS A 123 8.21 -6.67 -7.88
CA LYS A 123 9.56 -7.12 -7.52
C LYS A 123 9.81 -6.97 -6.03
N ALA A 124 9.32 -5.87 -5.42
CA ALA A 124 9.42 -5.64 -3.98
C ALA A 124 8.57 -6.66 -3.21
N TRP A 125 7.34 -6.91 -3.65
CA TRP A 125 6.48 -7.94 -3.08
C TRP A 125 7.14 -9.33 -3.12
N GLN A 126 7.71 -9.70 -4.28
CA GLN A 126 8.39 -10.98 -4.42
C GLN A 126 9.61 -11.08 -3.51
N LEU A 127 10.43 -10.00 -3.39
CA LEU A 127 11.58 -9.99 -2.50
C LEU A 127 11.16 -10.21 -1.04
N ALA A 128 10.09 -9.56 -0.57
CA ALA A 128 9.56 -9.77 0.78
C ALA A 128 9.15 -11.24 0.99
N LYS A 129 8.43 -11.85 0.04
CA LYS A 129 8.04 -13.26 0.09
C LYS A 129 9.24 -14.22 0.08
N ASP A 130 10.20 -14.00 -0.81
CA ASP A 130 11.43 -14.81 -0.92
C ASP A 130 12.31 -14.68 0.35
N SER A 131 12.14 -13.60 1.11
CA SER A 131 12.75 -13.40 2.42
C SER A 131 11.99 -14.08 3.57
N GLY A 132 10.95 -14.86 3.27
CA GLY A 132 10.12 -15.56 4.25
C GLY A 132 9.11 -14.67 4.98
N TYR A 133 8.84 -13.46 4.46
CA TYR A 133 7.95 -12.53 5.12
C TYR A 133 6.48 -12.78 4.76
N ALA A 134 5.71 -13.24 5.77
CA ALA A 134 4.32 -13.65 5.57
C ALA A 134 3.37 -12.49 5.24
N TYR A 135 3.65 -11.29 5.77
CA TYR A 135 2.74 -10.14 5.74
C TYR A 135 3.03 -9.16 4.59
N ALA A 136 3.50 -9.66 3.45
CA ALA A 136 3.65 -8.85 2.24
C ALA A 136 2.30 -8.76 1.51
N GLN A 137 1.77 -7.55 1.38
CA GLN A 137 0.43 -7.23 0.88
C GLN A 137 0.49 -6.18 -0.23
N THR A 138 -0.65 -5.92 -0.88
CA THR A 138 -0.79 -4.92 -1.95
C THR A 138 -2.07 -4.10 -1.75
N THR A 139 -2.21 -2.98 -2.46
CA THR A 139 -3.45 -2.20 -2.46
C THR A 139 -4.67 -3.03 -2.92
N PRO A 140 -4.59 -3.91 -3.96
CA PRO A 140 -5.66 -4.85 -4.27
C PRO A 140 -6.01 -5.83 -3.13
N HIS A 141 -5.05 -6.25 -2.28
CA HIS A 141 -5.37 -7.06 -1.09
C HIS A 141 -6.19 -6.25 -0.08
N LEU A 142 -5.81 -5.00 0.20
CA LEU A 142 -6.57 -4.09 1.06
C LEU A 142 -8.01 -3.94 0.54
N PHE A 143 -8.16 -3.62 -0.74
CA PHE A 143 -9.46 -3.44 -1.38
C PHE A 143 -10.32 -4.71 -1.28
N SER A 144 -9.75 -5.86 -1.63
CA SER A 144 -10.38 -7.17 -1.56
C SER A 144 -10.89 -7.49 -0.15
N TRP A 145 -10.06 -7.28 0.87
CA TRP A 145 -10.41 -7.50 2.26
C TRP A 145 -11.53 -6.57 2.73
N LEU A 146 -11.52 -5.29 2.32
CA LEU A 146 -12.57 -4.33 2.67
C LEU A 146 -13.93 -4.71 2.04
N ILE A 147 -13.94 -5.21 0.80
CA ILE A 147 -15.13 -5.79 0.16
C ILE A 147 -15.60 -7.04 0.92
N PHE A 148 -14.68 -7.97 1.19
CA PHE A 148 -15.00 -9.24 1.87
C PHE A 148 -15.62 -9.02 3.26
N THR A 149 -15.09 -8.07 4.01
CA THR A 149 -15.57 -7.73 5.36
C THR A 149 -16.76 -6.77 5.38
N GLY A 150 -17.29 -6.38 4.20
CA GLY A 150 -18.45 -5.50 4.09
C GLY A 150 -18.18 -4.03 4.45
N ARG A 151 -16.93 -3.60 4.50
CA ARG A 151 -16.54 -2.19 4.71
C ARG A 151 -16.67 -1.35 3.44
N LEU A 152 -16.56 -2.02 2.29
CA LEU A 152 -16.92 -1.50 0.98
C LEU A 152 -18.03 -2.37 0.41
N GLY A 153 -19.05 -1.74 -0.17
CA GLY A 153 -20.14 -2.40 -0.87
C GLY A 153 -19.89 -2.47 -2.38
N ASP A 154 -20.80 -3.16 -3.09
CA ASP A 154 -20.69 -3.33 -4.53
C ASP A 154 -20.75 -1.98 -5.28
N GLY A 155 -21.53 -1.01 -4.79
CA GLY A 155 -21.58 0.35 -5.32
C GLY A 155 -20.28 1.16 -5.14
N ASP A 156 -19.43 0.78 -4.20
CA ASP A 156 -18.15 1.45 -3.97
C ASP A 156 -17.06 1.03 -4.97
N LYS A 157 -17.19 -0.16 -5.57
CA LYS A 157 -16.21 -0.71 -6.51
C LYS A 157 -15.91 0.26 -7.65
N ASP A 158 -16.95 0.70 -8.36
CA ASP A 158 -16.79 1.58 -9.51
C ASP A 158 -16.25 2.95 -9.10
N THR A 159 -16.68 3.46 -7.94
CA THR A 159 -16.15 4.70 -7.35
C THR A 159 -14.65 4.59 -7.09
N VAL A 160 -14.20 3.53 -6.44
CA VAL A 160 -12.77 3.31 -6.14
C VAL A 160 -11.95 3.20 -7.43
N ILE A 161 -12.42 2.41 -8.40
CA ILE A 161 -11.72 2.25 -9.68
C ILE A 161 -11.63 3.57 -10.44
N THR A 162 -12.74 4.32 -10.56
CA THR A 162 -12.77 5.61 -11.24
C THR A 162 -11.81 6.60 -10.58
N GLN A 163 -11.81 6.70 -9.25
CA GLN A 163 -10.90 7.57 -8.52
C GLN A 163 -9.41 7.25 -8.78
N HIS A 164 -9.06 5.98 -8.97
CA HIS A 164 -7.70 5.59 -9.35
C HIS A 164 -7.36 6.01 -10.79
N ILE A 165 -8.29 5.82 -11.72
CA ILE A 165 -8.12 6.24 -13.12
C ILE A 165 -7.92 7.75 -13.20
N ASP A 166 -8.78 8.54 -12.54
CA ASP A 166 -8.71 10.00 -12.51
C ASP A 166 -7.41 10.52 -11.90
N ALA A 167 -6.87 9.78 -10.91
CA ALA A 167 -5.56 10.07 -10.33
C ALA A 167 -4.38 9.57 -11.20
N GLY A 168 -4.62 9.02 -12.38
CA GLY A 168 -3.58 8.50 -13.29
C GLY A 168 -2.91 7.22 -12.78
N ARG A 169 -3.62 6.40 -11.97
CA ARG A 169 -3.08 5.13 -11.46
C ARG A 169 -3.49 3.95 -12.33
N HIS A 170 -2.58 3.03 -12.58
CA HIS A 170 -2.76 1.91 -13.51
C HIS A 170 -3.03 0.57 -12.79
N ILE A 171 -3.90 0.59 -11.74
CA ILE A 171 -4.26 -0.61 -10.99
C ILE A 171 -5.74 -1.01 -11.14
N ALA A 172 -6.48 -0.38 -12.05
CA ALA A 172 -7.91 -0.64 -12.25
C ALA A 172 -8.23 -2.12 -12.50
N GLN A 173 -7.46 -2.78 -13.37
CA GLN A 173 -7.63 -4.21 -13.66
C GLN A 173 -7.38 -5.08 -12.44
N GLN A 174 -6.36 -4.76 -11.64
CA GLN A 174 -6.04 -5.49 -10.42
C GLN A 174 -7.14 -5.33 -9.36
N LEU A 175 -7.73 -4.13 -9.25
CA LEU A 175 -8.87 -3.87 -8.36
C LEU A 175 -10.12 -4.63 -8.82
N GLN A 176 -10.41 -4.65 -10.12
CA GLN A 176 -11.52 -5.44 -10.68
C GLN A 176 -11.36 -6.93 -10.34
N THR A 177 -10.18 -7.50 -10.58
CA THR A 177 -9.88 -8.90 -10.25
C THR A 177 -10.00 -9.16 -8.74
N ALA A 178 -9.52 -8.23 -7.91
CA ALA A 178 -9.60 -8.33 -6.46
C ALA A 178 -11.06 -8.34 -5.95
N TYR A 179 -11.93 -7.54 -6.58
CA TYR A 179 -13.37 -7.55 -6.32
C TYR A 179 -14.00 -8.91 -6.63
N GLU A 180 -13.73 -9.46 -7.82
CA GLU A 180 -14.28 -10.75 -8.26
C GLU A 180 -13.87 -11.89 -7.31
N ILE A 181 -12.60 -11.91 -6.90
CA ILE A 181 -12.10 -12.88 -5.89
C ILE A 181 -12.85 -12.72 -4.56
N SER A 182 -13.11 -11.48 -4.13
CA SER A 182 -13.82 -11.23 -2.87
C SER A 182 -15.24 -11.76 -2.90
N LEU A 183 -15.95 -11.57 -4.01
CA LEU A 183 -17.32 -12.09 -4.19
C LEU A 183 -17.34 -13.61 -4.16
N GLN A 184 -16.41 -14.26 -4.88
CA GLN A 184 -16.32 -15.73 -4.88
C GLN A 184 -16.07 -16.27 -3.47
N CYS A 185 -15.14 -15.65 -2.73
CA CYS A 185 -14.86 -16.06 -1.35
C CYS A 185 -16.05 -15.84 -0.41
N ARG A 186 -16.81 -14.76 -0.56
CA ARG A 186 -18.05 -14.52 0.24
C ARG A 186 -19.09 -15.59 -0.04
N LEU A 187 -19.34 -15.92 -1.29
CA LEU A 187 -20.29 -16.98 -1.66
C LEU A 187 -19.92 -18.33 -1.06
N ASN A 188 -18.64 -18.69 -1.11
CA ASN A 188 -18.15 -19.94 -0.55
C ASN A 188 -18.15 -19.99 0.99
N SER A 189 -18.18 -18.83 1.66
CA SER A 189 -18.19 -18.74 3.12
C SER A 189 -19.62 -18.76 3.71
N THR A 190 -20.64 -18.60 2.86
CA THR A 190 -22.06 -18.63 3.25
C THR A 190 -22.76 -19.96 2.92
N ALA A 191 -22.06 -20.87 2.27
CA ALA A 191 -22.49 -22.22 1.96
C ALA A 191 -21.95 -23.23 3.01
#